data_2fa30f43f5ca75385c628c846d70217d
#
_entry.id   2fa30f43f5ca75385c628c846d70217d
#
_cell.length_a   1.000
_cell.length_b   1.000
_cell.length_c   1.000
_cell.angle_alpha   90.00
_cell.angle_beta   90.00
_cell.angle_gamma   90.00
#
_symmetry.space_group_name_H-M   'P 1'
#
loop_
_entity.id
_entity.type
_entity.pdbx_description
1 polymer ?
#
loop_
_entity_poly.entity_id
_entity_poly.type
_entity_poly.pdbx_seq_one_letter_code
_entity_poly.pdbx_strand_id
1 'polypeptide(L)' 'MAKTFKTVRELKQFLELLPEDMTVVHYKSDMEKSGWFEGITPWVTNMSKEVHQTWDCFDYTDYSYECYGHDSSGKEVVVL' A
#
# COMPACT_ATOMS: atom_id res chain seq x y z
N MET A 1 -12.71 6.73 -10.46
CA MET A 1 -11.62 7.70 -10.68
C MET A 1 -10.99 8.06 -9.36
N ALA A 2 -9.68 7.98 -9.28
CA ALA A 2 -8.96 8.28 -8.05
C ALA A 2 -8.91 9.79 -7.82
N LYS A 3 -9.08 10.20 -6.56
CA LYS A 3 -9.06 11.60 -6.17
C LYS A 3 -7.82 11.88 -5.35
N THR A 4 -7.14 12.98 -5.62
CA THR A 4 -5.98 13.43 -4.86
C THR A 4 -6.43 14.24 -3.65
N PHE A 5 -5.94 13.87 -2.47
CA PHE A 5 -6.21 14.57 -1.23
C PHE A 5 -4.96 15.34 -0.82
N LYS A 6 -5.10 16.65 -0.62
CA LYS A 6 -3.94 17.53 -0.37
C LYS A 6 -3.89 18.09 1.03
N THR A 7 -4.97 17.96 1.80
CA THR A 7 -5.02 18.48 3.17
C THR A 7 -5.37 17.38 4.15
N VAL A 8 -5.01 17.60 5.41
CA VAL A 8 -5.36 16.69 6.50
C VAL A 8 -6.88 16.51 6.59
N ARG A 9 -7.64 17.58 6.41
CA ARG A 9 -9.10 17.52 6.46
C ARG A 9 -9.67 16.60 5.39
N GLU A 10 -9.19 16.75 4.15
CA GLU A 10 -9.66 15.91 3.04
C GLU A 10 -9.38 14.45 3.28
N LEU A 11 -8.15 14.12 3.69
CA LEU A 11 -7.75 12.75 3.96
C LEU A 11 -8.53 12.17 5.13
N LYS A 12 -8.71 12.96 6.20
CA LYS A 12 -9.46 12.52 7.37
C LYS A 12 -10.91 12.18 7.01
N GLN A 13 -11.56 13.02 6.22
CA GLN A 13 -12.93 12.79 5.78
C GLN A 13 -13.04 11.51 4.94
N PHE A 14 -12.08 11.26 4.07
CA PHE A 14 -12.05 10.04 3.30
C PHE A 14 -11.88 8.81 4.21
N LEU A 15 -10.95 8.84 5.13
CA LEU A 15 -10.69 7.71 6.03
C LEU A 15 -11.87 7.42 6.95
N GLU A 16 -12.64 8.43 7.33
CA GLU A 16 -13.84 8.25 8.16
C GLU A 16 -14.94 7.46 7.46
N LEU A 17 -14.92 7.40 6.13
CA LEU A 17 -15.87 6.61 5.36
C LEU A 17 -15.51 5.13 5.29
N LEU A 18 -14.33 4.76 5.72
CA LEU A 18 -13.83 3.40 5.66
C LEU A 18 -13.95 2.70 7.02
N PRO A 19 -14.11 1.36 7.05
CA PRO A 19 -14.07 0.62 8.30
C PRO A 19 -12.76 0.86 9.05
N GLU A 20 -12.85 1.00 10.36
CA GLU A 20 -11.68 1.26 11.22
C GLU A 20 -10.66 0.12 11.19
N ASP A 21 -11.12 -1.09 10.96
CA ASP A 21 -10.27 -2.28 10.90
C ASP A 21 -9.77 -2.62 9.50
N MET A 22 -10.07 -1.78 8.52
CA MET A 22 -9.57 -1.99 7.16
C MET A 22 -8.05 -1.91 7.12
N THR A 23 -7.42 -2.89 6.49
CA THR A 23 -5.97 -2.93 6.38
C THR A 23 -5.48 -1.80 5.48
N VAL A 24 -4.42 -1.14 5.92
CA VAL A 24 -3.73 -0.11 5.15
C VAL A 24 -2.52 -0.75 4.48
N VAL A 25 -2.38 -0.57 3.18
CA VAL A 25 -1.21 -1.03 2.45
C VAL A 25 -0.55 0.15 1.74
N HIS A 26 0.74 0.01 1.50
CA HIS A 26 1.53 1.06 0.91
C HIS A 26 2.54 0.43 -0.06
N TYR A 27 2.60 0.95 -1.28
CA TYR A 27 3.58 0.50 -2.25
C TYR A 27 4.93 1.13 -1.96
N LYS A 28 5.93 0.28 -1.82
CA LYS A 28 7.29 0.72 -1.55
C LYS A 28 8.10 0.63 -2.83
N SER A 29 8.55 1.78 -3.32
CA SER A 29 9.40 1.85 -4.50
C SER A 29 10.58 2.76 -4.22
N ASP A 30 11.77 2.30 -4.57
CA ASP A 30 13.00 3.01 -4.24
C ASP A 30 13.50 3.93 -5.34
N MET A 31 12.89 3.93 -6.50
CA MET A 31 13.69 4.19 -7.68
C MET A 31 13.34 5.40 -8.50
N GLU A 32 12.16 5.99 -8.39
CA GLU A 32 11.75 6.78 -9.52
C GLU A 32 11.75 8.29 -9.35
N LYS A 33 11.54 8.76 -8.14
CA LYS A 33 11.46 10.22 -7.94
C LYS A 33 12.04 10.61 -6.61
N SER A 34 12.87 11.61 -6.61
CA SER A 34 13.33 12.24 -5.39
C SER A 34 12.60 13.56 -5.20
N GLY A 35 12.26 13.88 -3.95
CA GLY A 35 11.61 15.14 -3.60
C GLY A 35 10.36 14.91 -2.76
N TRP A 36 9.73 16.01 -2.41
CA TRP A 36 8.52 16.00 -1.59
C TRP A 36 7.35 16.51 -2.42
N PHE A 37 6.28 15.75 -2.46
CA PHE A 37 5.13 16.05 -3.30
C PHE A 37 3.92 16.36 -2.44
N GLU A 38 3.06 17.22 -2.95
CA GLU A 38 1.81 17.57 -2.28
C GLU A 38 0.74 16.55 -2.61
N GLY A 39 0.10 16.04 -1.56
CA GLY A 39 -1.08 15.19 -1.71
C GLY A 39 -0.80 13.71 -1.91
N ILE A 40 -1.83 12.93 -1.72
CA ILE A 40 -1.84 11.50 -1.98
C ILE A 40 -3.12 11.13 -2.71
N THR A 41 -3.07 10.02 -3.43
CA THR A 41 -4.22 9.51 -4.19
C THR A 41 -4.54 8.09 -3.71
N PRO A 42 -5.23 7.95 -2.57
CA PRO A 42 -5.57 6.64 -2.04
C PRO A 42 -6.71 6.00 -2.84
N TRP A 43 -6.79 4.69 -2.78
CA TRP A 43 -7.85 3.92 -3.42
C TRP A 43 -8.10 2.63 -2.65
N VAL A 44 -9.26 2.05 -2.88
CA VAL A 44 -9.66 0.79 -2.23
C VAL A 44 -9.67 -0.30 -3.29
N THR A 45 -9.06 -1.42 -2.97
CA THR A 45 -9.01 -2.57 -3.87
C THR A 45 -8.97 -3.86 -3.05
N ASN A 46 -9.06 -4.99 -3.74
CA ASN A 46 -8.99 -6.29 -3.09
C ASN A 46 -7.59 -6.88 -3.23
N MET A 47 -7.04 -7.33 -2.12
CA MET A 47 -5.71 -7.93 -2.08
C MET A 47 -5.66 -9.10 -1.13
N SER A 48 -4.69 -9.98 -1.34
CA SER A 48 -4.37 -11.06 -0.42
C SER A 48 -2.90 -11.03 -0.06
N LYS A 49 -2.60 -11.60 1.10
CA LYS A 49 -1.23 -11.70 1.59
C LYS A 49 -0.49 -12.79 0.85
N GLU A 50 0.70 -12.48 0.38
CA GLU A 50 1.58 -13.39 -0.32
C GLU A 50 2.92 -13.51 0.40
N VAL A 51 3.51 -14.69 0.36
CA VAL A 51 4.84 -14.94 0.89
C VAL A 51 5.78 -15.12 -0.28
N HIS A 52 6.82 -14.31 -0.33
CA HIS A 52 7.84 -14.39 -1.36
C HIS A 52 9.15 -14.84 -0.74
N GLN A 53 9.86 -15.70 -1.46
CA GLN A 53 11.19 -16.15 -1.07
C GLN A 53 12.20 -15.57 -2.05
N THR A 54 13.28 -15.05 -1.49
CA THR A 54 14.37 -14.49 -2.30
C THR A 54 15.70 -14.79 -1.64
N TRP A 55 16.76 -14.64 -2.40
CA TRP A 55 18.12 -14.90 -1.93
C TRP A 55 18.86 -13.57 -1.77
N ASP A 56 19.47 -13.40 -0.61
CA ASP A 56 20.25 -12.20 -0.33
C ASP A 56 21.71 -12.46 -0.73
N CYS A 57 22.16 -11.77 -1.76
CA CYS A 57 23.52 -11.92 -2.26
C CYS A 57 24.58 -11.29 -1.35
N PHE A 58 24.19 -10.43 -0.41
CA PHE A 58 25.12 -9.83 0.54
C PHE A 58 25.39 -10.74 1.73
N ASP A 59 24.35 -11.38 2.24
CA ASP A 59 24.45 -12.26 3.41
C ASP A 59 24.54 -13.73 3.05
N TYR A 60 24.42 -14.05 1.77
CA TYR A 60 24.44 -15.44 1.27
C TYR A 60 23.39 -16.32 1.94
N THR A 61 22.23 -15.76 2.19
CA THR A 61 21.12 -16.47 2.84
C THR A 61 19.83 -16.30 2.06
N ASP A 62 18.96 -17.33 2.17
CA ASP A 62 17.60 -17.21 1.72
C ASP A 62 16.77 -16.51 2.80
N TYR A 63 15.86 -15.64 2.39
CA TYR A 63 14.90 -15.06 3.30
C TYR A 63 13.52 -14.99 2.66
N SER A 64 12.50 -14.90 3.51
CA SER A 64 11.13 -14.74 3.07
C SER A 64 10.56 -13.44 3.60
N TYR A 65 9.63 -12.86 2.84
CA TYR A 65 8.92 -11.68 3.28
C TYR A 65 7.46 -11.78 2.86
N GLU A 66 6.61 -11.09 3.59
CA GLU A 66 5.19 -11.03 3.28
C GLU A 66 4.86 -9.70 2.62
N CYS A 67 4.01 -9.76 1.61
CA CYS A 67 3.49 -8.57 0.96
C CYS A 67 2.05 -8.82 0.51
N TYR A 68 1.38 -7.77 0.06
CA TYR A 68 0.04 -7.88 -0.49
C TYR A 68 0.10 -7.80 -2.01
N GLY A 69 -0.64 -8.70 -2.67
CA GLY A 69 -0.81 -8.69 -4.11
C GLY A 69 -2.27 -8.56 -4.49
N HIS A 70 -2.54 -8.08 -5.68
CA HIS A 70 -3.90 -7.96 -6.19
C HIS A 70 -4.57 -9.32 -6.29
N ASP A 71 -5.76 -9.42 -5.72
CA ASP A 71 -6.55 -10.65 -5.72
C ASP A 71 -8.03 -10.28 -5.61
N SER A 72 -8.78 -10.50 -6.67
CA SER A 72 -10.20 -10.15 -6.71
C SER A 72 -11.03 -10.89 -5.65
N SER A 73 -10.54 -12.03 -5.16
CA SER A 73 -11.17 -12.78 -4.08
C SER A 73 -10.61 -12.43 -2.70
N GLY A 74 -9.65 -11.51 -2.63
CA GLY A 74 -9.03 -11.08 -1.40
C GLY A 74 -9.90 -10.11 -0.61
N LYS A 75 -9.37 -9.65 0.53
CA LYS A 75 -10.06 -8.67 1.35
C LYS A 75 -9.88 -7.26 0.80
N GLU A 76 -10.82 -6.39 1.11
CA GLU A 76 -10.67 -4.97 0.78
C GLU A 76 -9.61 -4.32 1.65
N VAL A 77 -8.73 -3.56 1.00
CA VAL A 77 -7.67 -2.79 1.66
C VAL A 77 -7.66 -1.38 1.09
N VAL A 78 -7.19 -0.43 1.87
CA VAL A 78 -6.93 0.92 1.38
C VAL A 78 -5.46 1.07 1.05
N VAL A 79 -5.18 1.54 -0.15
CA VAL A 79 -3.81 1.79 -0.62
C VAL A 79 -3.50 3.28 -0.43
N LEU A 80 -2.46 3.56 0.32
CA LEU A 80 -2.01 4.93 0.56
C LEU A 80 -0.72 5.27 -0.16
#